data_8f98f708df15d37792479e7c25224578
#
_entry.id   8f98f708df15d37792479e7c25224578
#
_cell.length_a   1.000
_cell.length_b   1.000
_cell.length_c   1.000
_cell.angle_alpha   90.00
_cell.angle_beta   90.00
_cell.angle_gamma   90.00
#
_symmetry.space_group_name_H-M   'P 1'
#
loop_
_entity.id
_entity.type
_entity.pdbx_description
1 polymer ?
#
loop_
_entity_poly.entity_id
_entity_poly.type
_entity_poly.pdbx_seq_one_letter_code
_entity_poly.pdbx_strand_id
1 'polypeptide(L)'
;LVLGWVVDAALSSTPSAVFSDQIGLMIGCLLFFLILRPALFGMASYMQSIVIGPNVLNISLSRLHRYTLGQAVTFFDNDFAGRIAQKEMQTSRALTDVVVEMIHTIVFAAASFVGAVMLLGTVDWRIAAGLVLWMVGYIFLIRYFMPRIRKFSQARAGARAMVTGQVVDT
;
A
#
# COMPACT_ATOMS: atom_id res chain seq x y z
N LEU A 1 20.59 7.77 -6.83
CA LEU A 1 21.18 9.07 -7.15
C LEU A 1 22.19 9.51 -6.09
N VAL A 2 21.78 9.68 -4.82
CA VAL A 2 22.67 10.15 -3.74
C VAL A 2 23.87 9.22 -3.54
N LEU A 3 23.67 7.91 -3.50
CA LEU A 3 24.73 6.91 -3.42
C LEU A 3 25.64 6.92 -4.68
N GLY A 4 25.08 7.15 -5.86
CA GLY A 4 25.85 7.29 -7.09
C GLY A 4 26.81 8.47 -7.02
N TRP A 5 26.36 9.62 -6.56
CA TRP A 5 27.24 10.80 -6.39
C TRP A 5 28.34 10.56 -5.37
N VAL A 6 28.07 9.84 -4.28
CA VAL A 6 29.11 9.47 -3.30
C VAL A 6 30.16 8.54 -3.92
N VAL A 7 29.73 7.55 -4.73
CA VAL A 7 30.64 6.61 -5.41
C VAL A 7 31.48 7.33 -6.47
N ASP A 8 30.85 8.19 -7.29
CA ASP A 8 31.57 8.97 -8.31
C ASP A 8 32.58 9.92 -7.67
N ALA A 9 32.21 10.53 -6.56
CA ALA A 9 33.09 11.37 -5.77
C ALA A 9 34.27 10.58 -5.18
N ALA A 10 34.05 9.37 -4.70
CA ALA A 10 35.09 8.50 -4.15
C ALA A 10 36.02 7.95 -5.24
N LEU A 11 35.54 7.73 -6.47
CA LEU A 11 36.35 7.25 -7.59
C LEU A 11 37.16 8.35 -8.27
N SER A 12 36.70 9.59 -8.23
CA SER A 12 37.35 10.73 -8.93
C SER A 12 38.41 11.45 -8.09
N SER A 13 38.53 11.16 -6.80
CA SER A 13 39.40 11.88 -5.88
C SER A 13 40.39 10.97 -5.15
N THR A 14 41.59 11.48 -4.81
CA THR A 14 42.51 10.78 -3.90
C THR A 14 41.91 10.69 -2.49
N PRO A 15 42.18 9.63 -1.72
CA PRO A 15 41.54 9.41 -0.41
C PRO A 15 41.65 10.58 0.59
N SER A 16 42.67 11.41 0.48
CA SER A 16 42.87 12.60 1.32
C SER A 16 42.08 13.83 0.81
N ALA A 17 41.79 13.92 -0.50
CA ALA A 17 41.07 15.02 -1.09
C ALA A 17 39.53 14.86 -0.98
N VAL A 18 39.03 13.61 -0.89
CA VAL A 18 37.58 13.32 -0.69
C VAL A 18 37.08 13.97 0.59
N PHE A 19 37.85 13.93 1.67
CA PHE A 19 37.43 14.51 2.95
C PHE A 19 37.49 16.04 2.99
N SER A 20 38.37 16.69 2.22
CA SER A 20 38.50 18.15 2.23
C SER A 20 37.55 18.83 1.24
N ASP A 21 37.46 18.32 0.00
CA ASP A 21 36.72 18.98 -1.07
C ASP A 21 35.25 18.59 -1.14
N GLN A 22 34.86 17.43 -0.56
CA GLN A 22 33.49 16.92 -0.68
C GLN A 22 32.77 16.74 0.67
N ILE A 23 33.30 17.35 1.74
CA ILE A 23 32.70 17.30 3.08
C ILE A 23 31.25 17.78 3.10
N GLY A 24 30.92 18.78 2.29
CA GLY A 24 29.55 19.30 2.15
C GLY A 24 28.58 18.26 1.57
N LEU A 25 29.01 17.48 0.58
CA LEU A 25 28.22 16.42 -0.01
C LEU A 25 28.01 15.27 0.98
N MET A 26 29.05 14.89 1.72
CA MET A 26 28.97 13.84 2.74
C MET A 26 28.03 14.25 3.88
N ILE A 27 28.13 15.49 4.37
CA ILE A 27 27.23 16.01 5.41
C ILE A 27 25.80 16.07 4.87
N GLY A 28 25.58 16.53 3.63
CA GLY A 28 24.27 16.55 2.98
C GLY A 28 23.65 15.14 2.88
N CYS A 29 24.43 14.14 2.48
CA CYS A 29 23.99 12.75 2.46
C CYS A 29 23.62 12.24 3.86
N LEU A 30 24.47 12.52 4.84
CA LEU A 30 24.24 12.10 6.23
C LEU A 30 22.96 12.74 6.79
N LEU A 31 22.76 14.03 6.57
CA LEU A 31 21.53 14.73 6.97
C LEU A 31 20.30 14.18 6.26
N PHE A 32 20.41 13.87 4.98
CA PHE A 32 19.32 13.26 4.21
C PHE A 32 18.92 11.91 4.79
N PHE A 33 19.87 11.01 5.01
CA PHE A 33 19.56 9.66 5.50
C PHE A 33 19.20 9.63 6.99
N LEU A 34 19.79 10.48 7.82
CA LEU A 34 19.59 10.47 9.27
C LEU A 34 18.38 11.29 9.71
N ILE A 35 18.06 12.38 9.01
CA ILE A 35 17.01 13.32 9.41
C ILE A 35 15.87 13.32 8.41
N LEU A 36 16.13 13.65 7.16
CA LEU A 36 15.05 13.89 6.19
C LEU A 36 14.27 12.63 5.87
N ARG A 37 14.96 11.53 5.62
CA ARG A 37 14.31 10.25 5.28
C ARG A 37 13.44 9.72 6.44
N PRO A 38 13.93 9.59 7.70
CA PRO A 38 13.10 9.17 8.83
C PRO A 38 11.93 10.14 9.10
N ALA A 39 12.15 11.45 8.95
CA ALA A 39 11.10 12.44 9.11
C ALA A 39 9.96 12.26 8.10
N LEU A 40 10.29 12.03 6.82
CA LEU A 40 9.30 11.75 5.77
C LEU A 40 8.53 10.45 6.04
N PHE A 41 9.22 9.38 6.45
CA PHE A 41 8.58 8.13 6.83
C PHE A 41 7.70 8.29 8.08
N GLY A 42 8.18 9.01 9.09
CA GLY A 42 7.41 9.32 10.29
C GLY A 42 6.15 10.13 9.98
N MET A 43 6.26 11.13 9.11
CA MET A 43 5.13 11.93 8.66
C MET A 43 4.10 11.09 7.86
N ALA A 44 4.57 10.22 6.97
CA ALA A 44 3.70 9.31 6.23
C ALA A 44 2.97 8.33 7.18
N SER A 45 3.70 7.74 8.13
CA SER A 45 3.13 6.86 9.15
C SER A 45 2.13 7.57 10.05
N TYR A 46 2.42 8.80 10.46
CA TYR A 46 1.50 9.65 11.22
C TYR A 46 0.19 9.88 10.45
N MET A 47 0.28 10.30 9.19
CA MET A 47 -0.89 10.51 8.34
C MET A 47 -1.72 9.24 8.18
N GLN A 48 -1.07 8.11 8.00
CA GLN A 48 -1.74 6.82 7.83
C GLN A 48 -2.43 6.36 9.13
N SER A 49 -1.73 6.39 10.26
CA SER A 49 -2.21 5.79 11.51
C SER A 49 -3.14 6.71 12.31
N ILE A 50 -2.97 8.02 12.21
CA ILE A 50 -3.71 8.98 13.05
C ILE A 50 -4.78 9.71 12.24
N VAL A 51 -4.56 9.97 10.96
CA VAL A 51 -5.53 10.73 10.15
C VAL A 51 -6.40 9.80 9.32
N ILE A 52 -5.80 8.96 8.47
CA ILE A 52 -6.55 8.17 7.51
C ILE A 52 -7.27 7.00 8.19
N GLY A 53 -6.55 6.19 8.97
CA GLY A 53 -7.09 4.99 9.60
C GLY A 53 -8.34 5.25 10.45
N PRO A 54 -8.27 6.13 11.48
CA PRO A 54 -9.42 6.42 12.32
C PRO A 54 -10.60 7.05 11.57
N ASN A 55 -10.34 7.92 10.59
CA ASN A 55 -11.41 8.51 9.79
C ASN A 55 -12.14 7.47 8.94
N VAL A 56 -11.41 6.58 8.27
CA VAL A 56 -12.00 5.49 7.48
C VAL A 56 -12.78 4.55 8.39
N LEU A 57 -12.24 4.20 9.57
CA LEU A 57 -12.91 3.36 10.55
C LEU A 57 -14.23 3.98 11.03
N ASN A 58 -14.20 5.25 11.42
CA ASN A 58 -15.38 5.96 11.90
C ASN A 58 -16.47 6.09 10.85
N ILE A 59 -16.10 6.43 9.61
CA ILE A 59 -17.04 6.52 8.49
C ILE A 59 -17.65 5.15 8.19
N SER A 60 -16.83 4.11 8.16
CA SER A 60 -17.29 2.75 7.85
C SER A 60 -18.20 2.21 8.94
N LEU A 61 -17.82 2.37 10.21
CA LEU A 61 -18.61 1.94 11.35
C LEU A 61 -19.94 2.69 11.43
N SER A 62 -19.92 4.01 11.25
CA SER A 62 -21.13 4.84 11.27
C SER A 62 -22.10 4.47 10.14
N ARG A 63 -21.60 4.17 8.94
CA ARG A 63 -22.43 3.73 7.81
C ARG A 63 -23.01 2.35 8.04
N LEU A 64 -22.20 1.39 8.53
CA LEU A 64 -22.67 0.04 8.85
C LEU A 64 -23.74 0.09 9.94
N HIS A 65 -23.47 0.78 11.02
CA HIS A 65 -24.41 0.91 12.13
C HIS A 65 -25.74 1.53 11.70
N ARG A 66 -25.70 2.59 10.91
CA ARG A 66 -26.93 3.19 10.34
C ARG A 66 -27.69 2.22 9.42
N TYR A 67 -26.98 1.41 8.64
CA TYR A 67 -27.59 0.38 7.81
C TYR A 67 -28.26 -0.70 8.66
N THR A 68 -27.60 -1.17 9.72
CA THR A 68 -28.12 -2.17 10.66
C THR A 68 -29.37 -1.65 11.37
N LEU A 69 -29.35 -0.41 11.87
CA LEU A 69 -30.52 0.19 12.53
C LEU A 69 -31.73 0.35 11.60
N GLY A 70 -31.53 0.38 10.30
CA GLY A 70 -32.61 0.41 9.30
C GLY A 70 -33.22 -0.95 8.95
N GLN A 71 -32.72 -2.06 9.54
CA GLN A 71 -33.26 -3.40 9.29
C GLN A 71 -34.57 -3.64 10.04
N ALA A 72 -35.37 -4.58 9.55
CA ALA A 72 -36.61 -5.02 10.20
C ALA A 72 -36.32 -5.69 11.56
N VAL A 73 -37.29 -5.63 12.49
CA VAL A 73 -37.15 -6.25 13.82
C VAL A 73 -36.83 -7.72 13.75
N THR A 74 -37.39 -8.45 12.80
CA THR A 74 -37.10 -9.87 12.56
C THR A 74 -35.65 -10.19 12.25
N PHE A 75 -34.86 -9.21 11.79
CA PHE A 75 -33.41 -9.36 11.62
C PHE A 75 -32.68 -9.53 12.97
N PHE A 76 -33.18 -8.83 13.99
CA PHE A 76 -32.60 -8.88 15.34
C PHE A 76 -33.08 -10.10 16.14
N ASP A 77 -34.26 -10.63 15.84
CA ASP A 77 -34.80 -11.82 16.51
C ASP A 77 -33.98 -13.07 16.19
N ASN A 78 -33.35 -13.13 15.04
CA ASN A 78 -32.56 -14.28 14.57
C ASN A 78 -31.08 -14.22 14.91
N ASP A 79 -30.57 -13.11 15.47
CA ASP A 79 -29.16 -12.95 15.79
C ASP A 79 -28.97 -12.18 17.11
N PHE A 80 -28.01 -12.61 17.91
CA PHE A 80 -27.71 -11.97 19.19
C PHE A 80 -27.08 -10.58 18.95
N ALA A 81 -27.60 -9.54 19.61
CA ALA A 81 -27.18 -8.14 19.41
C ALA A 81 -25.66 -7.94 19.53
N GLY A 82 -25.00 -8.65 20.47
CA GLY A 82 -23.57 -8.63 20.63
C GLY A 82 -22.82 -9.21 19.44
N ARG A 83 -23.37 -10.22 18.78
CA ARG A 83 -22.77 -10.82 17.55
C ARG A 83 -22.87 -9.88 16.37
N ILE A 84 -23.98 -9.17 16.24
CA ILE A 84 -24.16 -8.14 15.20
C ILE A 84 -23.14 -7.03 15.39
N ALA A 85 -23.03 -6.47 16.59
CA ALA A 85 -22.05 -5.43 16.91
C ALA A 85 -20.61 -5.87 16.66
N GLN A 86 -20.27 -7.11 17.01
CA GLN A 86 -18.96 -7.68 16.75
C GLN A 86 -18.67 -7.79 15.24
N LYS A 87 -19.64 -8.26 14.44
CA LYS A 87 -19.52 -8.32 12.98
C LYS A 87 -19.33 -6.92 12.36
N GLU A 88 -20.08 -5.92 12.81
CA GLU A 88 -19.93 -4.54 12.36
C GLU A 88 -18.51 -4.02 12.62
N MET A 89 -18.03 -4.21 13.84
CA MET A 89 -16.67 -3.74 14.21
C MET A 89 -15.59 -4.49 13.43
N GLN A 90 -15.70 -5.79 13.29
CA GLN A 90 -14.74 -6.60 12.53
C GLN A 90 -14.73 -6.23 11.05
N THR A 91 -15.91 -6.03 10.46
CA THR A 91 -16.03 -5.62 9.04
C THR A 91 -15.45 -4.23 8.82
N SER A 92 -15.74 -3.29 9.72
CA SER A 92 -15.22 -1.91 9.63
C SER A 92 -13.70 -1.87 9.76
N ARG A 93 -13.12 -2.68 10.66
CA ARG A 93 -11.66 -2.81 10.80
C ARG A 93 -11.04 -3.41 9.54
N ALA A 94 -11.55 -4.55 9.07
CA ALA A 94 -11.05 -5.20 7.87
C ALA A 94 -11.12 -4.28 6.63
N LEU A 95 -12.20 -3.50 6.50
CA LEU A 95 -12.32 -2.52 5.42
C LEU A 95 -11.28 -1.40 5.57
N THR A 96 -11.07 -0.91 6.79
CA THR A 96 -10.07 0.13 7.07
C THR A 96 -8.68 -0.36 6.72
N ASP A 97 -8.31 -1.55 7.16
CA ASP A 97 -6.99 -2.15 6.88
C ASP A 97 -6.75 -2.27 5.37
N VAL A 98 -7.74 -2.76 4.62
CA VAL A 98 -7.64 -2.88 3.16
C VAL A 98 -7.49 -1.50 2.50
N VAL A 99 -8.28 -0.51 2.90
CA VAL A 99 -8.21 0.85 2.30
C VAL A 99 -6.87 1.51 2.60
N VAL A 100 -6.41 1.44 3.84
CA VAL A 100 -5.13 2.01 4.28
C VAL A 100 -3.98 1.35 3.53
N GLU A 101 -3.96 0.02 3.45
CA GLU A 101 -2.92 -0.74 2.75
C GLU A 101 -2.93 -0.45 1.24
N MET A 102 -4.11 -0.35 0.62
CA MET A 102 -4.22 0.04 -0.80
C MET A 102 -3.63 1.42 -1.06
N ILE A 103 -3.96 2.42 -0.24
CA ILE A 103 -3.43 3.78 -0.38
C ILE A 103 -1.91 3.76 -0.25
N HIS A 104 -1.39 3.10 0.80
CA HIS A 104 0.05 2.98 1.02
C HIS A 104 0.76 2.32 -0.17
N THR A 105 0.26 1.17 -0.62
CA THR A 105 0.86 0.40 -1.72
C THR A 105 0.83 1.19 -3.03
N ILE A 106 -0.29 1.84 -3.36
CA ILE A 106 -0.42 2.62 -4.61
C ILE A 106 0.52 3.82 -4.59
N VAL A 107 0.55 4.58 -3.49
CA VAL A 107 1.41 5.76 -3.36
C VAL A 107 2.88 5.37 -3.42
N PHE A 108 3.27 4.31 -2.69
CA PHE A 108 4.65 3.83 -2.70
C PHE A 108 5.08 3.30 -4.08
N ALA A 109 4.21 2.53 -4.74
CA ALA A 109 4.48 2.00 -6.07
C ALA A 109 4.60 3.13 -7.11
N ALA A 110 3.70 4.12 -7.07
CA ALA A 110 3.74 5.27 -7.96
C ALA A 110 5.02 6.11 -7.74
N ALA A 111 5.36 6.43 -6.50
CA ALA A 111 6.56 7.19 -6.17
C ALA A 111 7.84 6.44 -6.60
N SER A 112 7.90 5.14 -6.35
CA SER A 112 9.04 4.29 -6.74
C SER A 112 9.17 4.21 -8.26
N PHE A 113 8.05 4.07 -8.97
CA PHE A 113 8.04 4.01 -10.43
C PHE A 113 8.51 5.33 -11.06
N VAL A 114 7.99 6.46 -10.59
CA VAL A 114 8.40 7.79 -11.05
C VAL A 114 9.89 8.02 -10.78
N GLY A 115 10.36 7.67 -9.58
CA GLY A 115 11.77 7.76 -9.22
C GLY A 115 12.68 6.89 -10.11
N ALA A 116 12.24 5.66 -10.42
CA ALA A 116 12.97 4.77 -11.31
C ALA A 116 13.03 5.29 -12.75
N VAL A 117 11.90 5.79 -13.28
CA VAL A 117 11.86 6.38 -14.64
C VAL A 117 12.75 7.62 -14.73
N MET A 118 12.72 8.49 -13.73
CA MET A 118 13.60 9.67 -13.68
C MET A 118 15.07 9.26 -13.63
N LEU A 119 15.42 8.29 -12.77
CA LEU A 119 16.79 7.80 -12.64
C LEU A 119 17.30 7.19 -13.95
N LEU A 120 16.53 6.28 -14.53
CA LEU A 120 16.91 5.61 -15.79
C LEU A 120 16.97 6.59 -16.96
N GLY A 121 16.10 7.60 -16.96
CA GLY A 121 16.08 8.65 -17.97
C GLY A 121 17.35 9.53 -17.98
N THR A 122 18.04 9.66 -16.83
CA THR A 122 19.34 10.37 -16.77
C THR A 122 20.49 9.55 -17.36
N VAL A 123 20.36 8.23 -17.42
CA VAL A 123 21.36 7.31 -18.01
C VAL A 123 21.11 7.12 -19.49
N ASP A 124 19.93 6.64 -19.87
CA ASP A 124 19.48 6.47 -21.25
C ASP A 124 17.95 6.48 -21.31
N TRP A 125 17.39 7.39 -22.10
CA TRP A 125 15.95 7.51 -22.30
C TRP A 125 15.30 6.21 -22.87
N ARG A 126 16.06 5.39 -23.59
CA ARG A 126 15.59 4.11 -24.16
C ARG A 126 15.28 3.10 -23.07
N ILE A 127 16.09 3.08 -22.01
CA ILE A 127 15.88 2.20 -20.85
C ILE A 127 14.65 2.66 -20.07
N ALA A 128 14.49 3.97 -19.86
CA ALA A 128 13.30 4.52 -19.24
C ALA A 128 12.03 4.22 -20.04
N ALA A 129 12.08 4.36 -21.37
CA ALA A 129 10.96 3.99 -22.26
C ALA A 129 10.63 2.48 -22.17
N GLY A 130 11.63 1.62 -22.10
CA GLY A 130 11.45 0.17 -21.86
C GLY A 130 10.73 -0.13 -20.55
N LEU A 131 11.08 0.57 -19.46
CA LEU A 131 10.43 0.42 -18.17
C LEU A 131 8.95 0.86 -18.22
N VAL A 132 8.66 1.97 -18.88
CA VAL A 132 7.28 2.46 -19.08
C VAL A 132 6.46 1.46 -19.91
N LEU A 133 7.03 0.94 -21.01
CA LEU A 133 6.37 -0.05 -21.83
C LEU A 133 6.09 -1.35 -21.05
N TRP A 134 7.04 -1.80 -20.23
CA TRP A 134 6.87 -2.94 -19.35
C TRP A 134 5.72 -2.72 -18.36
N MET A 135 5.63 -1.53 -17.74
CA MET A 135 4.56 -1.18 -16.81
C MET A 135 3.19 -1.18 -17.49
N VAL A 136 3.09 -0.65 -18.72
CA VAL A 136 1.85 -0.68 -19.50
C VAL A 136 1.43 -2.13 -19.79
N GLY A 137 2.38 -2.97 -20.20
CA GLY A 137 2.16 -4.41 -20.42
C GLY A 137 1.68 -5.11 -19.14
N TYR A 138 2.26 -4.78 -18.00
CA TYR A 138 1.88 -5.32 -16.69
C TYR A 138 0.44 -4.92 -16.30
N ILE A 139 0.07 -3.65 -16.48
CA ILE A 139 -1.31 -3.18 -16.23
C ILE A 139 -2.30 -3.90 -17.15
N PHE A 140 -1.96 -4.07 -18.43
CA PHE A 140 -2.79 -4.81 -19.38
C PHE A 140 -2.97 -6.26 -18.96
N LEU A 141 -1.91 -6.91 -18.51
CA LEU A 141 -1.92 -8.30 -18.01
C LEU A 141 -2.83 -8.42 -16.77
N ILE A 142 -2.69 -7.51 -15.81
CA ILE A 142 -3.59 -7.47 -14.63
C ILE A 142 -5.05 -7.33 -15.08
N ARG A 143 -5.35 -6.38 -15.95
CA ARG A 143 -6.72 -6.16 -16.42
C ARG A 143 -7.31 -7.36 -17.15
N TYR A 144 -6.49 -8.11 -17.84
CA TYR A 144 -6.91 -9.31 -18.56
C TYR A 144 -7.13 -10.52 -17.65
N PHE A 145 -6.23 -10.75 -16.70
CA PHE A 145 -6.29 -11.93 -15.83
C PHE A 145 -7.16 -11.74 -14.59
N MET A 146 -7.22 -10.54 -14.02
CA MET A 146 -7.95 -10.27 -12.77
C MET A 146 -9.43 -10.70 -12.82
N PRO A 147 -10.23 -10.39 -13.86
CA PRO A 147 -11.61 -10.84 -13.90
C PRO A 147 -11.76 -12.36 -13.98
N ARG A 148 -10.82 -13.04 -14.62
CA ARG A 148 -10.81 -14.51 -14.68
C ARG A 148 -10.49 -15.12 -13.33
N ILE A 149 -9.45 -14.64 -12.66
CA ILE A 149 -9.08 -15.09 -11.31
C ILE A 149 -10.23 -14.87 -10.33
N ARG A 150 -10.89 -13.72 -10.40
CA ARG A 150 -12.03 -13.38 -9.54
C ARG A 150 -13.20 -14.37 -9.73
N LYS A 151 -13.49 -14.74 -10.97
CA LYS A 151 -14.54 -15.72 -11.29
C LYS A 151 -14.23 -17.10 -10.69
N PHE A 152 -13.00 -17.59 -10.84
CA PHE A 152 -12.58 -18.86 -10.27
C PHE A 152 -12.52 -18.83 -8.73
N SER A 153 -12.11 -17.71 -8.14
CA SER A 153 -12.07 -17.53 -6.70
C SER A 153 -13.48 -17.56 -6.08
N GLN A 154 -14.46 -16.94 -6.73
CA GLN A 154 -15.86 -16.98 -6.31
C GLN A 154 -16.45 -18.39 -6.38
N ALA A 155 -16.20 -19.12 -7.47
CA ALA A 155 -16.62 -20.52 -7.59
C ALA A 155 -16.00 -21.42 -6.49
N ARG A 156 -14.74 -21.18 -6.18
CA ARG A 156 -14.03 -21.91 -5.11
C ARG A 156 -14.56 -21.58 -3.71
N ALA A 157 -14.93 -20.33 -3.45
CA ALA A 157 -15.55 -19.91 -2.20
C ALA A 157 -16.94 -20.55 -2.01
N GLY A 158 -17.74 -20.60 -3.07
CA GLY A 158 -19.04 -21.30 -3.07
C GLY A 158 -18.91 -22.79 -2.80
N ALA A 159 -17.95 -23.47 -3.42
CA ALA A 159 -17.69 -24.88 -3.19
C ALA A 159 -17.26 -25.17 -1.73
N ARG A 160 -16.39 -24.31 -1.16
CA ARG A 160 -16.00 -24.42 0.25
C ARG A 160 -17.19 -24.24 1.20
N ALA A 161 -18.05 -23.27 0.94
CA ALA A 161 -19.25 -23.04 1.75
C ALA A 161 -20.19 -24.25 1.74
N MET A 162 -20.37 -24.91 0.58
CA MET A 162 -21.15 -26.15 0.48
C MET A 162 -20.54 -27.27 1.30
N VAL A 163 -19.24 -27.52 1.23
CA VAL A 163 -18.56 -28.56 2.00
C VAL A 163 -18.67 -28.29 3.49
N THR A 164 -18.47 -27.03 3.92
CA THR A 164 -18.60 -26.68 5.34
C THR A 164 -20.05 -26.84 5.84
N GLY A 165 -21.05 -26.51 5.01
CA GLY A 165 -22.46 -26.71 5.34
C GLY A 165 -22.77 -28.19 5.55
N GLN A 166 -22.32 -29.10 4.69
CA GLN A 166 -22.53 -30.54 4.81
C GLN A 166 -21.86 -31.15 6.03
N VAL A 167 -20.71 -30.63 6.47
CA VAL A 167 -20.00 -31.10 7.67
C VAL A 167 -20.69 -30.68 8.97
N VAL A 168 -21.44 -29.57 8.94
CA VAL A 168 -22.17 -29.09 10.16
C VAL A 168 -23.54 -29.76 10.30
N ASP A 169 -24.12 -30.25 9.21
CA ASP A 169 -25.42 -30.92 9.21
C ASP A 169 -25.32 -32.45 9.52
N THR A 170 -24.10 -32.98 9.74
CA THR A 170 -23.83 -34.36 10.20
C THR A 170 -23.44 -34.38 11.66
#